data_1bf236b8bab28116f759738afc9bcbb2
#
_entry.id   1bf236b8bab28116f759738afc9bcbb2
#
_cell.length_a   1.000
_cell.length_b   1.000
_cell.length_c   1.000
_cell.angle_alpha   90.00
_cell.angle_beta   90.00
_cell.angle_gamma   90.00
#
_symmetry.space_group_name_H-M   'P 1'
#
loop_
_entity.id
_entity.type
_entity.pdbx_description
1 polymer ?
#
loop_
_entity_poly.entity_id
_entity_poly.type
_entity_poly.pdbx_seq_one_letter_code
_entity_poly.pdbx_strand_id
1 'polypeptide(L)'
;RYPKPEGSAFSSENVFHSVYFHKLGTPQSEDELIYRDEKEPNRYHFAYATEDNKYLILNVSTGTDGNSLLIKDLEQKDSQWKVLVAGFKDHSSVVEHIDGKILLLTDIDAPKYRLVAADASVDLSDRSLWTDVVPESEHLLESVSASAGHLFATYLRNACHAVVQFDFDGAHSLEIELPSKVGSVGGFGGKMNAEEVFYAFTSFTHPTSIYRLDIESGASTEYSSPEVRFKPEGYETKQVWYASKDGTQIPMFIVHRRGLLLNGQ
;
A
#
# COMPACT_ATOMS: atom_id res chain seq x y z
N ARG A 1 0.53 -20.12 6.64
CA ARG A 1 -0.34 -20.90 7.55
C ARG A 1 0.42 -21.33 8.80
N TYR A 2 -0.29 -21.72 9.84
CA TYR A 2 0.27 -22.36 11.03
C TYR A 2 0.31 -23.88 10.87
N PRO A 3 1.26 -24.57 11.54
CA PRO A 3 1.20 -26.02 11.68
C PRO A 3 -0.05 -26.42 12.48
N LYS A 4 -0.46 -27.68 12.33
CA LYS A 4 -1.59 -28.20 13.12
C LYS A 4 -1.19 -28.18 14.61
N PRO A 5 -1.99 -27.54 15.50
CA PRO A 5 -1.65 -27.46 16.90
C PRO A 5 -1.67 -28.85 17.55
N GLU A 6 -0.77 -29.05 18.50
CA GLU A 6 -0.80 -30.20 19.41
C GLU A 6 -1.85 -29.93 20.51
N GLY A 7 -2.90 -30.73 20.56
CA GLY A 7 -3.99 -30.58 21.54
C GLY A 7 -5.27 -30.00 20.96
N SER A 8 -5.98 -29.14 21.72
CA SER A 8 -7.25 -28.57 21.30
C SER A 8 -7.04 -27.45 20.28
N ALA A 9 -7.67 -27.58 19.10
CA ALA A 9 -7.61 -26.56 18.04
C ALA A 9 -8.17 -25.17 18.46
N PHE A 10 -8.95 -25.12 19.54
CA PHE A 10 -9.60 -23.90 20.02
C PHE A 10 -8.88 -23.21 21.20
N SER A 11 -7.93 -23.90 21.85
CA SER A 11 -7.25 -23.36 23.03
C SER A 11 -5.73 -23.42 22.95
N SER A 12 -5.18 -24.00 21.89
CA SER A 12 -3.71 -24.01 21.65
C SER A 12 -3.27 -22.70 21.03
N GLU A 13 -2.10 -22.23 21.41
CA GLU A 13 -1.47 -21.06 20.79
C GLU A 13 -1.05 -21.36 19.34
N ASN A 14 -1.27 -20.40 18.45
CA ASN A 14 -0.81 -20.48 17.08
C ASN A 14 0.63 -19.97 17.00
N VAL A 15 1.55 -20.87 16.80
CA VAL A 15 3.01 -20.58 16.68
C VAL A 15 3.56 -21.10 15.37
N PHE A 16 4.74 -20.61 14.98
CA PHE A 16 5.44 -20.99 13.74
C PHE A 16 4.64 -20.67 12.48
N HIS A 17 4.15 -19.41 12.39
CA HIS A 17 3.56 -18.96 11.16
C HIS A 17 4.53 -19.16 9.99
N SER A 18 4.11 -19.88 8.95
CA SER A 18 4.99 -20.35 7.89
C SER A 18 4.43 -20.01 6.51
N VAL A 19 5.33 -19.78 5.57
CA VAL A 19 5.01 -19.56 4.16
C VAL A 19 5.14 -20.86 3.39
N TYR A 20 4.14 -21.18 2.58
CA TYR A 20 4.10 -22.34 1.71
C TYR A 20 3.77 -21.92 0.29
N PHE A 21 4.34 -22.64 -0.66
CA PHE A 21 3.93 -22.57 -2.06
C PHE A 21 2.96 -23.70 -2.36
N HIS A 22 1.79 -23.35 -2.93
CA HIS A 22 0.78 -24.30 -3.35
C HIS A 22 0.70 -24.32 -4.88
N LYS A 23 0.86 -25.49 -5.46
CA LYS A 23 0.66 -25.70 -6.91
C LYS A 23 -0.83 -25.98 -7.17
N LEU A 24 -1.47 -25.18 -8.00
CA LEU A 24 -2.86 -25.38 -8.37
C LEU A 24 -3.08 -26.78 -8.96
N GLY A 25 -4.15 -27.46 -8.50
CA GLY A 25 -4.49 -28.82 -8.91
C GLY A 25 -3.84 -29.94 -8.10
N THR A 26 -3.02 -29.61 -7.09
CA THR A 26 -2.45 -30.59 -6.15
C THR A 26 -3.15 -30.52 -4.77
N PRO A 27 -3.13 -31.59 -3.99
CA PRO A 27 -3.63 -31.53 -2.62
C PRO A 27 -2.68 -30.72 -1.72
N GLN A 28 -3.26 -30.05 -0.69
CA GLN A 28 -2.51 -29.22 0.26
C GLN A 28 -1.36 -29.96 0.99
N SER A 29 -1.43 -31.28 1.07
CA SER A 29 -0.34 -32.11 1.63
C SER A 29 0.95 -32.09 0.83
N GLU A 30 0.88 -31.66 -0.42
CA GLU A 30 2.03 -31.55 -1.34
C GLU A 30 2.62 -30.13 -1.37
N ASP A 31 2.09 -29.20 -0.54
CA ASP A 31 2.62 -27.84 -0.46
C ASP A 31 4.08 -27.82 -0.03
N GLU A 32 4.89 -27.06 -0.74
CA GLU A 32 6.29 -26.85 -0.44
C GLU A 32 6.47 -25.79 0.66
N LEU A 33 7.22 -26.11 1.72
CA LEU A 33 7.59 -25.14 2.75
C LEU A 33 8.66 -24.19 2.18
N ILE A 34 8.31 -22.91 2.06
CA ILE A 34 9.20 -21.86 1.54
C ILE A 34 9.98 -21.17 2.66
N TYR A 35 9.31 -20.90 3.79
CA TYR A 35 9.96 -20.25 4.93
C TYR A 35 9.26 -20.58 6.24
N ARG A 36 10.08 -20.79 7.26
CA ARG A 36 9.70 -20.86 8.68
C ARG A 36 10.87 -20.39 9.53
N ASP A 37 10.60 -19.64 10.58
CA ASP A 37 11.58 -19.31 11.61
C ASP A 37 11.42 -20.29 12.78
N GLU A 38 12.39 -21.19 12.94
CA GLU A 38 12.36 -22.19 14.03
C GLU A 38 12.84 -21.62 15.37
N LYS A 39 13.42 -20.42 15.37
CA LYS A 39 13.96 -19.78 16.58
C LYS A 39 12.96 -18.81 17.21
N GLU A 40 12.08 -18.25 16.40
CA GLU A 40 11.16 -17.18 16.78
C GLU A 40 9.71 -17.57 16.45
N PRO A 41 9.08 -18.42 17.27
CA PRO A 41 7.79 -19.03 16.96
C PRO A 41 6.64 -18.04 16.81
N ASN A 42 6.76 -16.87 17.41
CA ASN A 42 5.67 -15.86 17.45
C ASN A 42 5.76 -14.82 16.33
N ARG A 43 6.71 -14.94 15.40
CA ARG A 43 6.80 -14.05 14.24
C ARG A 43 5.76 -14.39 13.19
N TYR A 44 5.28 -13.34 12.52
CA TYR A 44 4.40 -13.44 11.37
C TYR A 44 5.22 -13.32 10.08
N HIS A 45 4.87 -14.14 9.08
CA HIS A 45 5.60 -14.21 7.82
C HIS A 45 4.61 -14.11 6.65
N PHE A 46 4.76 -13.10 5.82
CA PHE A 46 3.98 -12.90 4.61
C PHE A 46 4.92 -12.80 3.41
N ALA A 47 4.60 -13.47 2.33
CA ALA A 47 5.43 -13.45 1.15
C ALA A 47 4.62 -13.11 -0.11
N TYR A 48 5.26 -12.40 -1.03
CA TYR A 48 4.73 -12.09 -2.34
C TYR A 48 5.88 -12.00 -3.35
N ALA A 49 5.58 -12.27 -4.61
CA ALA A 49 6.55 -12.14 -5.69
C ALA A 49 6.38 -10.78 -6.40
N THR A 50 7.47 -10.26 -6.97
CA THR A 50 7.42 -9.16 -7.93
C THR A 50 6.66 -9.59 -9.19
N GLU A 51 6.09 -8.65 -9.93
CA GLU A 51 5.24 -8.98 -11.09
C GLU A 51 6.00 -9.76 -12.17
N ASP A 52 7.28 -9.49 -12.34
CA ASP A 52 8.18 -10.21 -13.24
C ASP A 52 8.57 -11.61 -12.75
N ASN A 53 8.14 -11.99 -11.54
CA ASN A 53 8.46 -13.24 -10.84
C ASN A 53 9.96 -13.46 -10.59
N LYS A 54 10.76 -12.41 -10.60
CA LYS A 54 12.19 -12.51 -10.39
C LYS A 54 12.57 -12.57 -8.90
N TYR A 55 11.85 -11.86 -8.07
CA TYR A 55 12.11 -11.81 -6.64
C TYR A 55 10.93 -12.25 -5.80
N LEU A 56 11.23 -13.00 -4.75
CA LEU A 56 10.29 -13.31 -3.67
C LEU A 56 10.64 -12.44 -2.46
N ILE A 57 9.67 -11.68 -2.01
CA ILE A 57 9.78 -10.78 -0.86
C ILE A 57 9.14 -11.46 0.35
N LEU A 58 9.85 -11.46 1.48
CA LEU A 58 9.34 -11.95 2.75
C LEU A 58 9.27 -10.79 3.74
N ASN A 59 8.07 -10.48 4.16
CA ASN A 59 7.78 -9.56 5.25
C ASN A 59 7.72 -10.35 6.56
N VAL A 60 8.49 -9.92 7.57
CA VAL A 60 8.53 -10.52 8.91
C VAL A 60 8.13 -9.45 9.91
N SER A 61 7.15 -9.75 10.75
CA SER A 61 6.71 -8.84 11.82
C SER A 61 6.58 -9.56 13.17
N THR A 62 6.69 -8.80 14.25
CA THR A 62 6.52 -9.29 15.63
C THR A 62 5.26 -8.71 16.29
N GLY A 63 4.62 -7.77 15.63
CA GLY A 63 3.45 -7.05 16.14
C GLY A 63 2.96 -6.06 15.11
N THR A 64 2.52 -4.89 15.57
CA THR A 64 1.97 -3.80 14.75
C THR A 64 3.00 -2.72 14.41
N ASP A 65 4.15 -2.71 15.08
CA ASP A 65 5.19 -1.70 14.90
C ASP A 65 6.34 -2.28 14.09
N GLY A 66 6.63 -1.68 12.95
CA GLY A 66 7.76 -2.01 12.09
C GLY A 66 7.79 -3.45 11.56
N ASN A 67 8.70 -3.67 10.65
CA ASN A 67 8.89 -4.99 10.04
C ASN A 67 10.29 -5.15 9.46
N SER A 68 10.74 -6.39 9.35
CA SER A 68 11.93 -6.77 8.60
C SER A 68 11.52 -7.26 7.21
N LEU A 69 12.35 -6.96 6.20
CA LEU A 69 12.18 -7.48 4.85
C LEU A 69 13.36 -8.33 4.43
N LEU A 70 13.05 -9.48 3.86
CA LEU A 70 14.03 -10.33 3.19
C LEU A 70 13.64 -10.49 1.73
N ILE A 71 14.63 -10.71 0.90
CA ILE A 71 14.48 -10.90 -0.54
C ILE A 71 15.23 -12.15 -0.99
N LYS A 72 14.64 -12.88 -1.94
CA LYS A 72 15.23 -14.05 -2.56
C LYS A 72 15.10 -13.96 -4.06
N ASP A 73 16.20 -14.15 -4.78
CA ASP A 73 16.23 -14.22 -6.24
C ASP A 73 15.69 -15.58 -6.69
N LEU A 74 14.63 -15.60 -7.48
CA LEU A 74 13.98 -16.81 -7.99
C LEU A 74 14.59 -17.34 -9.29
N GLU A 75 15.39 -16.55 -9.98
CA GLU A 75 16.12 -16.99 -11.17
C GLU A 75 17.36 -17.83 -10.81
N GLN A 76 17.88 -17.67 -9.59
CA GLN A 76 19.02 -18.42 -9.11
C GLN A 76 18.57 -19.65 -8.32
N LYS A 77 18.87 -20.86 -8.81
CA LYS A 77 18.40 -22.14 -8.27
C LYS A 77 18.68 -22.33 -6.77
N ASP A 78 19.82 -21.87 -6.27
CA ASP A 78 20.24 -22.03 -4.87
C ASP A 78 20.30 -20.71 -4.13
N SER A 79 19.51 -19.71 -4.57
CA SER A 79 19.45 -18.40 -3.94
C SER A 79 19.08 -18.52 -2.47
N GLN A 80 19.79 -17.78 -1.63
CA GLN A 80 19.50 -17.66 -0.21
C GLN A 80 18.73 -16.38 0.07
N TRP A 81 17.97 -16.36 1.17
CA TRP A 81 17.36 -15.16 1.67
C TRP A 81 18.41 -14.12 2.05
N LYS A 82 18.30 -12.93 1.50
CA LYS A 82 19.13 -11.77 1.87
C LYS A 82 18.27 -10.78 2.64
N VAL A 83 18.85 -10.13 3.65
CA VAL A 83 18.16 -9.07 4.39
C VAL A 83 18.16 -7.81 3.54
N LEU A 84 16.98 -7.25 3.30
CA LEU A 84 16.78 -5.93 2.66
C LEU A 84 16.61 -4.85 3.73
N VAL A 85 15.74 -5.09 4.71
CA VAL A 85 15.54 -4.22 5.88
C VAL A 85 15.63 -5.06 7.14
N ALA A 86 16.51 -4.69 8.04
CA ALA A 86 16.69 -5.36 9.33
C ALA A 86 15.96 -4.64 10.46
N GLY A 87 15.49 -5.43 11.43
CA GLY A 87 14.83 -4.91 12.64
C GLY A 87 13.32 -4.78 12.50
N PHE A 88 12.69 -4.23 13.55
CA PHE A 88 11.23 -4.12 13.67
C PHE A 88 10.80 -2.72 14.17
N LYS A 89 11.65 -1.71 13.95
CA LYS A 89 11.36 -0.34 14.35
C LYS A 89 10.68 0.46 13.25
N ASP A 90 11.16 0.27 12.04
CA ASP A 90 10.75 1.05 10.88
C ASP A 90 9.78 0.22 10.02
N HIS A 91 8.89 0.87 9.30
CA HIS A 91 7.98 0.23 8.33
C HIS A 91 8.56 0.30 6.93
N SER A 92 8.53 -0.82 6.23
CA SER A 92 9.00 -0.88 4.85
C SER A 92 8.20 -1.90 4.04
N SER A 93 7.99 -1.61 2.77
CA SER A 93 7.37 -2.54 1.82
C SER A 93 7.99 -2.39 0.44
N VAL A 94 8.28 -3.52 -0.21
CA VAL A 94 8.68 -3.49 -1.61
C VAL A 94 7.44 -3.22 -2.44
N VAL A 95 7.49 -2.18 -3.26
CA VAL A 95 6.42 -1.83 -4.20
C VAL A 95 6.53 -2.69 -5.43
N GLU A 96 7.71 -2.75 -6.07
CA GLU A 96 7.94 -3.55 -7.26
C GLU A 96 9.45 -3.65 -7.60
N HIS A 97 9.79 -4.55 -8.53
CA HIS A 97 11.07 -4.60 -9.22
C HIS A 97 10.92 -4.03 -10.62
N ILE A 98 11.66 -2.97 -10.94
CA ILE A 98 11.55 -2.24 -12.21
C ILE A 98 12.94 -1.87 -12.70
N ASP A 99 13.26 -2.23 -13.93
CA ASP A 99 14.53 -1.88 -14.61
C ASP A 99 15.79 -2.18 -13.76
N GLY A 100 15.80 -3.34 -13.10
CA GLY A 100 16.91 -3.78 -12.26
C GLY A 100 16.95 -3.14 -10.87
N LYS A 101 15.94 -2.36 -10.48
CA LYS A 101 15.84 -1.69 -9.17
C LYS A 101 14.68 -2.23 -8.36
N ILE A 102 14.90 -2.41 -7.08
CA ILE A 102 13.84 -2.66 -6.09
C ILE A 102 13.33 -1.30 -5.61
N LEU A 103 12.03 -1.03 -5.82
CA LEU A 103 11.35 0.14 -5.28
C LEU A 103 10.81 -0.17 -3.90
N LEU A 104 11.18 0.62 -2.91
CA LEU A 104 10.87 0.41 -1.50
C LEU A 104 10.19 1.65 -0.92
N LEU A 105 8.96 1.52 -0.46
CA LEU A 105 8.28 2.50 0.37
C LEU A 105 8.73 2.29 1.81
N THR A 106 9.20 3.35 2.49
CA THR A 106 9.77 3.24 3.83
C THR A 106 9.65 4.53 4.64
N ASP A 107 9.56 4.38 5.98
CA ASP A 107 9.65 5.49 6.94
C ASP A 107 11.06 5.64 7.55
N ILE A 108 12.02 4.85 7.09
CA ILE A 108 13.43 4.96 7.52
C ILE A 108 13.96 6.35 7.19
N ASP A 109 14.34 7.10 8.25
CA ASP A 109 14.80 8.50 8.18
C ASP A 109 13.81 9.44 7.44
N ALA A 110 12.51 9.06 7.36
CA ALA A 110 11.43 9.77 6.69
C ALA A 110 10.08 9.46 7.35
N PRO A 111 9.74 10.05 8.51
CA PRO A 111 8.54 9.68 9.28
C PRO A 111 7.20 9.86 8.53
N LYS A 112 7.19 10.58 7.41
CA LYS A 112 6.02 10.68 6.51
C LYS A 112 6.17 9.83 5.25
N TYR A 113 7.07 8.86 5.28
CA TYR A 113 7.44 7.94 4.22
C TYR A 113 8.05 8.61 2.98
N ARG A 114 8.85 7.83 2.30
CA ARG A 114 9.44 8.10 0.99
C ARG A 114 9.51 6.83 0.16
N LEU A 115 9.55 6.95 -1.15
CA LEU A 115 9.86 5.85 -2.05
C LEU A 115 11.32 5.96 -2.47
N VAL A 116 12.07 4.89 -2.25
CA VAL A 116 13.46 4.78 -2.68
C VAL A 116 13.64 3.67 -3.68
N ALA A 117 14.68 3.77 -4.49
CA ALA A 117 15.15 2.72 -5.38
C ALA A 117 16.52 2.22 -4.94
N ALA A 118 16.71 0.90 -4.93
CA ALA A 118 17.97 0.23 -4.71
C ALA A 118 18.28 -0.70 -5.87
N ASP A 119 19.51 -0.66 -6.42
CA ASP A 119 19.93 -1.56 -7.49
C ASP A 119 19.94 -3.00 -6.96
N ALA A 120 19.23 -3.89 -7.63
CA ALA A 120 19.08 -5.28 -7.20
C ALA A 120 20.39 -6.10 -7.30
N SER A 121 21.39 -5.60 -8.02
CA SER A 121 22.71 -6.26 -8.17
C SER A 121 23.70 -5.99 -7.05
N VAL A 122 23.44 -4.99 -6.19
CA VAL A 122 24.30 -4.62 -5.07
C VAL A 122 23.77 -5.13 -3.72
N ASP A 123 24.45 -4.80 -2.63
CA ASP A 123 23.94 -5.07 -1.29
C ASP A 123 22.76 -4.15 -0.97
N LEU A 124 21.55 -4.69 -1.08
CA LEU A 124 20.32 -3.96 -0.84
C LEU A 124 20.16 -3.48 0.61
N SER A 125 20.89 -4.04 1.57
CA SER A 125 20.87 -3.61 2.97
C SER A 125 21.73 -2.36 3.23
N ASP A 126 22.60 -2.00 2.30
CA ASP A 126 23.38 -0.76 2.37
C ASP A 126 22.52 0.45 1.96
N ARG A 127 21.97 1.12 2.96
CA ARG A 127 21.09 2.29 2.76
C ARG A 127 21.79 3.47 2.07
N SER A 128 23.12 3.53 2.06
CA SER A 128 23.85 4.59 1.37
C SER A 128 23.77 4.49 -0.16
N LEU A 129 23.35 3.32 -0.66
CA LEU A 129 23.11 3.05 -2.09
C LEU A 129 21.66 3.30 -2.52
N TRP A 130 20.77 3.66 -1.59
CA TRP A 130 19.39 3.98 -1.90
C TRP A 130 19.28 5.39 -2.48
N THR A 131 18.45 5.54 -3.49
CA THR A 131 18.17 6.84 -4.13
C THR A 131 16.68 7.16 -4.00
N ASP A 132 16.35 8.41 -3.65
CA ASP A 132 14.96 8.84 -3.59
C ASP A 132 14.34 8.86 -4.99
N VAL A 133 13.20 8.22 -5.14
CA VAL A 133 12.29 8.29 -6.29
C VAL A 133 11.16 9.27 -6.00
N VAL A 134 10.50 9.11 -4.84
CA VAL A 134 9.55 10.08 -4.31
C VAL A 134 10.03 10.45 -2.92
N PRO A 135 10.62 11.64 -2.73
CA PRO A 135 11.15 12.06 -1.44
C PRO A 135 10.02 12.34 -0.43
N GLU A 136 10.37 12.30 0.86
CA GLU A 136 9.45 12.72 1.91
C GLU A 136 8.92 14.14 1.66
N SER A 137 7.65 14.35 1.93
CA SER A 137 6.98 15.65 1.76
C SER A 137 6.31 16.12 3.05
N GLU A 138 5.63 17.27 3.00
CA GLU A 138 4.81 17.74 4.13
C GLU A 138 3.60 16.82 4.44
N HIS A 139 3.19 15.98 3.49
CA HIS A 139 2.06 15.06 3.60
C HIS A 139 2.54 13.63 3.77
N LEU A 140 1.77 12.83 4.50
CA LEU A 140 2.04 11.40 4.67
C LEU A 140 1.85 10.69 3.33
N LEU A 141 2.91 10.04 2.84
CA LEU A 141 2.84 9.12 1.71
C LEU A 141 2.34 7.76 2.20
N GLU A 142 1.04 7.54 2.11
CA GLU A 142 0.37 6.38 2.72
C GLU A 142 0.60 5.08 1.95
N SER A 143 0.64 5.17 0.62
CA SER A 143 0.92 4.02 -0.24
C SER A 143 1.46 4.44 -1.61
N VAL A 144 2.14 3.51 -2.27
CA VAL A 144 2.53 3.62 -3.67
C VAL A 144 2.14 2.32 -4.37
N SER A 145 1.51 2.44 -5.52
CA SER A 145 1.22 1.32 -6.43
C SER A 145 1.95 1.52 -7.75
N ALA A 146 2.33 0.42 -8.40
CA ALA A 146 2.92 0.43 -9.73
C ALA A 146 1.97 -0.27 -10.70
N SER A 147 1.62 0.36 -11.81
CA SER A 147 0.79 -0.22 -12.87
C SER A 147 0.82 0.63 -14.14
N ALA A 148 0.53 0.04 -15.28
CA ALA A 148 0.39 0.76 -16.56
C ALA A 148 1.58 1.68 -16.89
N GLY A 149 2.78 1.28 -16.53
CA GLY A 149 3.99 2.05 -16.81
C GLY A 149 4.28 3.21 -15.85
N HIS A 150 3.51 3.37 -14.76
CA HIS A 150 3.61 4.48 -13.82
C HIS A 150 3.56 4.06 -12.36
N LEU A 151 3.96 5.00 -11.49
CA LEU A 151 3.75 4.94 -10.04
C LEU A 151 2.56 5.83 -9.66
N PHE A 152 1.72 5.35 -8.75
CA PHE A 152 0.60 6.11 -8.17
C PHE A 152 0.83 6.24 -6.68
N ALA A 153 1.22 7.44 -6.25
CA ALA A 153 1.49 7.78 -4.86
C ALA A 153 0.23 8.37 -4.21
N THR A 154 -0.30 7.69 -3.21
CA THR A 154 -1.45 8.16 -2.43
C THR A 154 -0.98 8.87 -1.17
N TYR A 155 -1.34 10.13 -1.06
CA TYR A 155 -1.02 10.98 0.09
C TYR A 155 -2.25 11.21 0.97
N LEU A 156 -2.03 11.25 2.28
CA LEU A 156 -3.03 11.76 3.23
C LEU A 156 -2.83 13.28 3.43
N ARG A 157 -3.68 14.08 2.79
CA ARG A 157 -3.70 15.55 2.88
C ARG A 157 -4.91 16.00 3.68
N ASN A 158 -4.72 16.53 4.89
CA ASN A 158 -5.82 17.04 5.71
C ASN A 158 -6.95 16.01 5.92
N ALA A 159 -6.62 14.77 6.23
CA ALA A 159 -7.55 13.65 6.38
C ALA A 159 -8.36 13.28 5.10
N CYS A 160 -7.88 13.64 3.93
CA CYS A 160 -8.39 13.24 2.61
C CYS A 160 -7.27 12.67 1.76
N HIS A 161 -7.59 11.77 0.85
CA HIS A 161 -6.60 11.26 -0.09
C HIS A 161 -6.39 12.25 -1.25
N ALA A 162 -5.14 12.34 -1.68
CA ALA A 162 -4.73 12.92 -2.94
C ALA A 162 -3.79 11.92 -3.63
N VAL A 163 -3.86 11.79 -4.94
CA VAL A 163 -3.06 10.84 -5.70
C VAL A 163 -2.23 11.59 -6.72
N VAL A 164 -0.94 11.25 -6.78
CA VAL A 164 -0.02 11.79 -7.77
C VAL A 164 0.59 10.63 -8.55
N GLN A 165 0.47 10.70 -9.86
CA GLN A 165 1.16 9.80 -10.79
C GLN A 165 2.58 10.29 -11.02
N PHE A 166 3.54 9.36 -11.10
CA PHE A 166 4.94 9.63 -11.43
C PHE A 166 5.45 8.62 -12.46
N ASP A 167 6.49 8.99 -13.18
CA ASP A 167 7.31 8.01 -13.89
C ASP A 167 8.11 7.16 -12.87
N PHE A 168 8.69 6.05 -13.32
CA PHE A 168 9.42 5.13 -12.41
C PHE A 168 10.69 5.72 -11.81
N ASP A 169 11.22 6.80 -12.36
CA ASP A 169 12.36 7.54 -11.81
C ASP A 169 11.95 8.73 -10.92
N GLY A 170 10.64 8.91 -10.70
CA GLY A 170 10.08 10.01 -9.91
C GLY A 170 9.93 11.33 -10.67
N ALA A 171 10.28 11.36 -11.94
CA ALA A 171 10.06 12.53 -12.81
C ALA A 171 8.58 12.63 -13.25
N HIS A 172 8.23 13.74 -13.90
CA HIS A 172 6.94 13.98 -14.55
C HIS A 172 5.73 13.63 -13.68
N SER A 173 5.49 14.44 -12.65
CA SER A 173 4.33 14.23 -11.77
C SER A 173 3.05 14.83 -12.34
N LEU A 174 1.94 14.10 -12.19
CA LEU A 174 0.58 14.52 -12.54
C LEU A 174 -0.37 14.23 -11.36
N GLU A 175 -1.01 15.26 -10.83
CA GLU A 175 -2.05 15.06 -9.81
C GLU A 175 -3.34 14.54 -10.46
N ILE A 176 -3.86 13.42 -9.94
CA ILE A 176 -5.06 12.79 -10.46
C ILE A 176 -6.29 13.56 -9.99
N GLU A 177 -7.18 13.91 -10.94
CA GLU A 177 -8.44 14.55 -10.61
C GLU A 177 -9.43 13.53 -10.01
N LEU A 178 -9.61 13.58 -8.68
CA LEU A 178 -10.54 12.73 -7.95
C LEU A 178 -11.98 13.28 -8.03
N PRO A 179 -13.02 12.43 -7.88
CA PRO A 179 -14.43 12.85 -7.97
C PRO A 179 -14.83 13.93 -6.98
N SER A 180 -14.13 14.02 -5.86
CA SER A 180 -14.30 15.07 -4.86
C SER A 180 -13.00 15.29 -4.09
N LYS A 181 -12.81 16.52 -3.58
CA LYS A 181 -11.68 16.88 -2.70
C LYS A 181 -11.77 16.24 -1.31
N VAL A 182 -12.95 15.75 -0.92
CA VAL A 182 -13.17 15.06 0.35
C VAL A 182 -13.51 13.62 0.04
N GLY A 183 -12.65 12.71 0.43
CA GLY A 183 -12.86 11.29 0.23
C GLY A 183 -11.58 10.49 0.39
N SER A 184 -11.74 9.20 0.18
CA SER A 184 -10.67 8.21 0.22
C SER A 184 -10.67 7.39 -1.06
N VAL A 185 -9.50 6.96 -1.48
CA VAL A 185 -9.30 6.09 -2.63
C VAL A 185 -8.65 4.78 -2.21
N GLY A 186 -8.80 3.76 -3.04
CA GLY A 186 -8.05 2.52 -2.98
C GLY A 186 -7.93 1.94 -4.38
N GLY A 187 -6.86 1.22 -4.65
CA GLY A 187 -6.61 0.66 -5.98
C GLY A 187 -5.36 1.26 -6.62
N PHE A 188 -5.44 1.61 -7.91
CA PHE A 188 -4.32 2.02 -8.77
C PHE A 188 -3.29 0.92 -9.05
N GLY A 189 -3.43 -0.25 -8.45
CA GLY A 189 -2.59 -1.41 -8.75
C GLY A 189 -3.06 -2.12 -10.02
N GLY A 190 -2.15 -2.83 -10.66
CA GLY A 190 -2.44 -3.61 -11.87
C GLY A 190 -1.17 -4.16 -12.47
N LYS A 191 -1.28 -4.61 -13.72
CA LYS A 191 -0.13 -5.07 -14.49
C LYS A 191 0.67 -3.87 -15.00
N MET A 192 2.00 -4.03 -15.09
CA MET A 192 2.90 -2.99 -15.60
C MET A 192 2.60 -2.60 -17.06
N ASN A 193 2.10 -3.55 -17.84
CA ASN A 193 1.71 -3.35 -19.23
C ASN A 193 0.19 -3.20 -19.41
N ALA A 194 -0.56 -2.88 -18.36
CA ALA A 194 -1.98 -2.59 -18.48
C ALA A 194 -2.22 -1.32 -19.31
N GLU A 195 -3.31 -1.31 -20.07
CA GLU A 195 -3.75 -0.15 -20.84
C GLU A 195 -4.73 0.73 -20.05
N GLU A 196 -5.28 0.19 -18.96
CA GLU A 196 -6.28 0.85 -18.13
C GLU A 196 -5.94 0.70 -16.64
N VAL A 197 -6.19 1.75 -15.89
CA VAL A 197 -6.07 1.77 -14.43
C VAL A 197 -7.42 2.05 -13.81
N PHE A 198 -7.77 1.28 -12.78
CA PHE A 198 -9.00 1.44 -12.04
C PHE A 198 -8.71 1.74 -10.58
N TYR A 199 -9.57 2.56 -9.98
CA TYR A 199 -9.53 2.81 -8.54
C TYR A 199 -10.94 2.93 -7.96
N ALA A 200 -11.09 2.64 -6.68
CA ALA A 200 -12.29 2.90 -5.92
C ALA A 200 -12.21 4.28 -5.27
N PHE A 201 -13.30 5.03 -5.29
CA PHE A 201 -13.46 6.26 -4.54
C PHE A 201 -14.68 6.18 -3.63
N THR A 202 -14.57 6.72 -2.41
CA THR A 202 -15.67 6.82 -1.46
C THR A 202 -15.58 8.13 -0.68
N SER A 203 -16.73 8.67 -0.27
CA SER A 203 -16.82 9.79 0.66
C SER A 203 -18.06 9.67 1.54
N PHE A 204 -18.29 10.64 2.43
CA PHE A 204 -19.48 10.63 3.30
C PHE A 204 -20.80 10.69 2.53
N THR A 205 -20.80 11.28 1.34
CA THR A 205 -21.99 11.46 0.49
C THR A 205 -21.88 10.73 -0.84
N HIS A 206 -20.78 9.99 -1.06
CA HIS A 206 -20.55 9.25 -2.29
C HIS A 206 -20.26 7.78 -1.93
N PRO A 207 -21.16 6.85 -2.26
CA PRO A 207 -20.93 5.43 -2.02
C PRO A 207 -19.71 4.95 -2.82
N THR A 208 -19.04 3.92 -2.34
CA THR A 208 -17.85 3.38 -3.01
C THR A 208 -18.17 3.05 -4.46
N SER A 209 -17.57 3.78 -5.38
CA SER A 209 -17.72 3.63 -6.82
C SER A 209 -16.37 3.38 -7.47
N ILE A 210 -16.37 2.69 -8.59
CA ILE A 210 -15.16 2.38 -9.36
C ILE A 210 -15.02 3.40 -10.48
N TYR A 211 -13.82 3.92 -10.61
CA TYR A 211 -13.42 4.87 -11.64
C TYR A 211 -12.35 4.27 -12.55
N ARG A 212 -12.41 4.61 -13.82
CA ARG A 212 -11.36 4.36 -14.79
C ARG A 212 -10.57 5.65 -14.98
N LEU A 213 -9.26 5.53 -14.83
CA LEU A 213 -8.30 6.62 -15.00
C LEU A 213 -7.80 6.66 -16.45
N ASP A 214 -7.82 7.83 -17.06
CA ASP A 214 -7.05 8.15 -18.24
C ASP A 214 -5.64 8.57 -17.82
N ILE A 215 -4.65 7.78 -18.21
CA ILE A 215 -3.27 7.90 -17.71
C ILE A 215 -2.58 9.15 -18.24
N GLU A 216 -2.93 9.57 -19.46
CA GLU A 216 -2.28 10.73 -20.09
C GLU A 216 -2.80 12.06 -19.52
N SER A 217 -4.10 12.17 -19.29
CA SER A 217 -4.73 13.40 -18.81
C SER A 217 -4.89 13.45 -17.29
N GLY A 218 -4.82 12.31 -16.59
CA GLY A 218 -5.17 12.20 -15.17
C GLY A 218 -6.67 12.34 -14.88
N ALA A 219 -7.50 12.39 -15.93
CA ALA A 219 -8.96 12.51 -15.79
C ALA A 219 -9.58 11.15 -15.45
N SER A 220 -10.63 11.18 -14.65
CA SER A 220 -11.34 9.99 -14.20
C SER A 220 -12.77 9.95 -14.67
N THR A 221 -13.22 8.78 -15.13
CA THR A 221 -14.63 8.54 -15.52
C THR A 221 -15.21 7.44 -14.65
N GLU A 222 -16.43 7.64 -14.16
CA GLU A 222 -17.14 6.60 -13.41
C GLU A 222 -17.37 5.37 -14.30
N TYR A 223 -16.90 4.22 -13.80
CA TYR A 223 -17.04 2.93 -14.48
C TYR A 223 -18.19 2.12 -13.91
N SER A 224 -18.35 2.12 -12.59
CA SER A 224 -19.42 1.40 -11.90
C SER A 224 -19.72 2.05 -10.56
N SER A 225 -21.00 2.22 -10.26
CA SER A 225 -21.47 2.69 -8.95
C SER A 225 -22.66 1.85 -8.47
N PRO A 226 -22.84 1.67 -7.16
CA PRO A 226 -23.96 0.92 -6.60
C PRO A 226 -25.24 1.74 -6.68
N GLU A 227 -26.37 1.06 -6.90
CA GLU A 227 -27.67 1.67 -6.72
C GLU A 227 -27.95 1.92 -5.24
N VAL A 228 -28.20 3.18 -4.87
CA VAL A 228 -28.52 3.57 -3.50
C VAL A 228 -29.92 4.18 -3.43
N ARG A 229 -30.62 3.97 -2.31
CA ARG A 229 -32.00 4.46 -2.12
C ARG A 229 -32.09 5.94 -1.79
N PHE A 230 -31.01 6.59 -1.41
CA PHE A 230 -30.95 8.04 -1.19
C PHE A 230 -30.34 8.75 -2.41
N LYS A 231 -30.54 10.06 -2.49
CA LYS A 231 -29.98 10.91 -3.56
C LYS A 231 -28.72 11.61 -3.02
N PRO A 232 -27.50 11.15 -3.37
CA PRO A 232 -26.23 11.73 -2.90
C PRO A 232 -26.13 13.24 -3.15
N GLU A 233 -26.67 13.71 -4.30
CA GLU A 233 -26.66 15.12 -4.73
C GLU A 233 -27.45 16.05 -3.79
N GLY A 234 -28.36 15.48 -2.99
CA GLY A 234 -29.11 16.20 -1.96
C GLY A 234 -28.32 16.58 -0.72
N TYR A 235 -27.07 16.11 -0.63
CA TYR A 235 -26.18 16.34 0.50
C TYR A 235 -24.92 17.10 0.07
N GLU A 236 -24.26 17.69 1.03
CA GLU A 236 -22.93 18.28 0.84
C GLU A 236 -22.02 17.94 2.03
N THR A 237 -20.74 17.79 1.73
CA THR A 237 -19.68 17.64 2.72
C THR A 237 -18.79 18.86 2.65
N LYS A 238 -18.55 19.48 3.82
CA LYS A 238 -17.62 20.60 3.98
C LYS A 238 -16.51 20.21 4.93
N GLN A 239 -15.29 20.48 4.54
CA GLN A 239 -14.17 20.46 5.46
C GLN A 239 -14.02 21.84 6.10
N VAL A 240 -14.03 21.89 7.41
CA VAL A 240 -13.81 23.10 8.22
C VAL A 240 -12.69 22.83 9.22
N TRP A 241 -12.16 23.90 9.79
CA TRP A 241 -11.05 23.81 10.73
C TRP A 241 -11.45 24.45 12.05
N TYR A 242 -10.98 23.86 13.14
CA TYR A 242 -11.08 24.48 14.46
C TYR A 242 -9.75 24.33 15.22
N ALA A 243 -9.48 25.27 16.11
CA ALA A 243 -8.28 25.24 16.92
C ALA A 243 -8.48 24.32 18.14
N SER A 244 -7.57 23.38 18.36
CA SER A 244 -7.43 22.62 19.58
C SER A 244 -6.96 23.53 20.74
N LYS A 245 -6.95 23.01 21.98
CA LYS A 245 -6.52 23.76 23.18
C LYS A 245 -5.09 24.26 23.08
N ASP A 246 -4.23 23.58 22.35
CA ASP A 246 -2.84 23.94 22.10
C ASP A 246 -2.63 24.83 20.87
N GLY A 247 -3.72 25.23 20.18
CA GLY A 247 -3.69 26.03 18.96
C GLY A 247 -3.57 25.21 17.67
N THR A 248 -3.39 23.88 17.75
CA THR A 248 -3.32 23.02 16.57
C THR A 248 -4.61 23.08 15.77
N GLN A 249 -4.52 23.31 14.46
CA GLN A 249 -5.66 23.31 13.56
C GLN A 249 -6.10 21.88 13.24
N ILE A 250 -7.33 21.55 13.60
CA ILE A 250 -7.90 20.21 13.42
C ILE A 250 -8.92 20.25 12.28
N PRO A 251 -8.77 19.41 11.24
CA PRO A 251 -9.78 19.28 10.20
C PRO A 251 -11.02 18.57 10.75
N MET A 252 -12.20 19.06 10.38
CA MET A 252 -13.48 18.47 10.72
C MET A 252 -14.37 18.44 9.47
N PHE A 253 -15.14 17.36 9.29
CA PHE A 253 -16.11 17.27 8.20
C PHE A 253 -17.50 17.51 8.73
N ILE A 254 -18.24 18.37 8.04
CA ILE A 254 -19.66 18.63 8.29
C ILE A 254 -20.44 18.10 7.12
N VAL A 255 -21.34 17.15 7.38
CA VAL A 255 -22.21 16.53 6.37
C VAL A 255 -23.65 16.92 6.65
N HIS A 256 -24.32 17.53 5.67
CA HIS A 256 -25.71 17.98 5.83
C HIS A 256 -26.47 17.99 4.50
N ARG A 257 -27.79 18.12 4.58
CA ARG A 257 -28.60 18.33 3.37
C ARG A 257 -28.24 19.66 2.74
N ARG A 258 -28.15 19.68 1.42
CA ARG A 258 -27.90 20.91 0.65
C ARG A 258 -28.98 21.94 0.94
N GLY A 259 -28.58 23.18 1.20
CA GLY A 259 -29.50 24.26 1.57
C GLY A 259 -29.94 24.30 3.04
N LEU A 260 -29.41 23.42 3.90
CA LEU A 260 -29.66 23.51 5.35
C LEU A 260 -29.01 24.77 5.92
N LEU A 261 -29.80 25.56 6.68
CA LEU A 261 -29.27 26.70 7.42
C LEU A 261 -28.61 26.20 8.71
N LEU A 262 -27.29 26.38 8.82
CA LEU A 262 -26.51 26.00 10.01
C LEU A 262 -26.60 27.13 11.06
N ASN A 263 -27.74 27.29 11.69
CA ASN A 263 -28.03 28.36 12.65
C ASN A 263 -28.16 27.87 14.12
N GLY A 264 -27.90 26.58 14.37
CA GLY A 264 -27.97 25.99 15.71
C GLY A 264 -29.39 25.67 16.19
N GLN A 265 -30.40 25.72 15.29
CA GLN A 265 -31.81 25.37 15.59
C GLN A 265 -32.19 24.02 14.98
#